data_b9b57e6072a58dbd965c430c389affdd
#
_entry.id   b9b57e6072a58dbd965c430c389affdd
#
_cell.length_a   1.000
_cell.length_b   1.000
_cell.length_c   1.000
_cell.angle_alpha   90.00
_cell.angle_beta   90.00
_cell.angle_gamma   90.00
#
_symmetry.space_group_name_H-M   'P 1'
#
loop_
_entity.id
_entity.type
_entity.pdbx_description
1 polymer ?
#
loop_
_entity_poly.entity_id
_entity_poly.type
_entity_poly.pdbx_seq_one_letter_code
_entity_poly.pdbx_strand_id
1 'polypeptide(L)'
;MPKTEKPKILVVNDDANSLFALTSLLTQWAEQEAYEVLAARSGQDALRQVLMHDFAVILLDVNMPGMDGFETAEAIHQRARSANIPIIFITAFLADELDRLKAYQRGAVDFLFTPVIPQVLHAKVAVFVALATKNEELKRQARQLSQRTTELTATNERLTREIEERESAERQNHAKDEFLAMLGHELRNPLSAISSAASLIGLPGVSADGVGRARKIIQRQSQHLGSIVDDLLDLSRAMSGKILLNRAPLDLAALVAQTLETYRATGRSADYELVNDLDPGWVDGDATRLEQIASNLIDNALKYTPAGGRIEVRTWTENDDVVLSVRDTGVGIAADLLPHVFDVFVQGSSTLDRAQGGLGIGLSLVRRLAELHGGDIAADSKGPGGGSTFTLRLPRIEHQAAPAVPPAESGGAHGGAGRPNILLIEDNDDGREMMTMMLSCYGYEVHSAADGHEGVAAAARLRPDVALVDIGLPGIDGYEVARRLRADPATSGIRLIALTGYGLAEDLRRVMDAGFDRHLVKPVDIDQLTEAIGGCVRVPVRQ
;
A
#
# COMPACT_ATOMS: atom_id res chain seq x y z
N MET A 1 23.94 20.89 41.11
CA MET A 1 24.66 21.83 40.25
C MET A 1 26.14 21.47 40.31
N PRO A 2 26.85 21.23 39.21
CA PRO A 2 28.29 21.03 39.25
C PRO A 2 28.94 22.33 39.74
N LYS A 3 29.77 22.22 40.75
CA LYS A 3 30.59 23.34 41.28
C LYS A 3 31.38 23.91 40.08
N THR A 4 31.13 25.16 39.73
CA THR A 4 31.98 25.88 38.76
C THR A 4 33.39 25.91 39.38
N GLU A 5 34.35 25.26 38.73
CA GLU A 5 35.75 25.33 39.16
C GLU A 5 36.16 26.80 39.15
N LYS A 6 36.73 27.25 40.29
CA LYS A 6 37.21 28.63 40.40
C LYS A 6 38.38 28.83 39.43
N PRO A 7 38.47 29.96 38.73
CA PRO A 7 39.65 30.29 37.94
C PRO A 7 40.90 30.21 38.80
N LYS A 8 41.98 29.66 38.26
CA LYS A 8 43.23 29.50 38.99
C LYS A 8 44.28 30.49 38.50
N ILE A 9 45.05 31.04 39.41
CA ILE A 9 46.16 31.92 39.15
C ILE A 9 47.44 31.20 39.59
N LEU A 10 48.46 31.15 38.73
CA LEU A 10 49.77 30.61 39.11
C LEU A 10 50.74 31.76 39.36
N VAL A 11 51.41 31.73 40.50
CA VAL A 11 52.51 32.66 40.84
C VAL A 11 53.81 31.86 40.86
N VAL A 12 54.77 32.32 40.06
CA VAL A 12 56.08 31.65 39.91
C VAL A 12 57.16 32.62 40.27
N ASN A 13 57.92 32.32 41.35
CA ASN A 13 59.08 33.11 41.80
C ASN A 13 59.97 32.21 42.60
N ASP A 14 61.32 32.28 42.44
CA ASP A 14 62.30 31.48 43.18
C ASP A 14 62.58 32.06 44.55
N ASP A 15 62.46 33.41 44.72
CA ASP A 15 62.57 34.04 46.05
C ASP A 15 61.35 33.79 46.91
N ALA A 16 61.57 33.09 48.00
CA ALA A 16 60.52 32.66 48.95
C ALA A 16 59.74 33.85 49.55
N ASN A 17 60.38 35.00 49.77
CA ASN A 17 59.73 36.18 50.34
C ASN A 17 58.81 36.88 49.32
N SER A 18 59.33 37.05 48.13
CA SER A 18 58.57 37.62 46.99
C SER A 18 57.36 36.75 46.66
N LEU A 19 57.55 35.42 46.58
CA LEU A 19 56.47 34.46 46.31
C LEU A 19 55.41 34.53 47.43
N PHE A 20 55.81 34.54 48.71
CA PHE A 20 54.91 34.66 49.85
C PHE A 20 54.13 35.99 49.82
N ALA A 21 54.81 37.10 49.54
CA ALA A 21 54.17 38.41 49.48
C ALA A 21 53.13 38.50 48.39
N LEU A 22 53.42 38.02 47.15
CA LEU A 22 52.52 37.99 46.03
C LEU A 22 51.32 37.07 46.23
N THR A 23 51.58 35.86 46.74
CA THR A 23 50.52 34.89 47.01
C THR A 23 49.62 35.36 48.15
N SER A 24 50.15 36.00 49.18
CA SER A 24 49.34 36.55 50.26
C SER A 24 48.45 37.69 49.84
N LEU A 25 48.95 38.61 48.99
CA LEU A 25 48.16 39.69 48.41
C LEU A 25 47.02 39.15 47.56
N LEU A 26 47.30 38.21 46.63
CA LEU A 26 46.29 37.59 45.78
C LEU A 26 45.28 36.78 46.56
N THR A 27 45.71 36.03 47.61
CA THR A 27 44.81 35.24 48.45
C THR A 27 43.81 36.13 49.21
N GLN A 28 44.27 37.32 49.65
CA GLN A 28 43.40 38.30 50.32
C GLN A 28 42.25 38.73 49.46
N TRP A 29 42.45 38.84 48.14
CA TRP A 29 41.39 39.21 47.18
C TRP A 29 40.63 37.98 46.65
N ALA A 30 41.22 36.78 46.71
CA ALA A 30 40.64 35.53 46.21
C ALA A 30 39.29 35.17 46.81
N GLU A 31 39.03 35.57 48.07
CA GLU A 31 37.75 35.36 48.73
C GLU A 31 36.61 36.19 48.10
N GLN A 32 36.92 37.42 47.68
CA GLN A 32 35.94 38.34 47.09
C GLN A 32 35.77 38.10 45.60
N GLU A 33 36.80 37.74 44.86
CA GLU A 33 36.80 37.57 43.41
C GLU A 33 36.70 36.10 42.96
N ALA A 34 36.56 35.17 43.90
CA ALA A 34 36.27 33.75 43.68
C ALA A 34 37.24 33.01 42.75
N TYR A 35 38.54 33.26 42.89
CA TYR A 35 39.61 32.49 42.23
C TYR A 35 40.47 31.70 43.26
N GLU A 36 41.39 30.88 42.76
CA GLU A 36 42.36 30.09 43.55
C GLU A 36 43.79 30.47 43.17
N VAL A 37 44.68 30.59 44.14
CA VAL A 37 46.08 30.92 43.90
C VAL A 37 46.96 29.71 44.17
N LEU A 38 47.76 29.33 43.16
CA LEU A 38 48.79 28.30 43.28
C LEU A 38 50.17 28.96 43.16
N ALA A 39 51.15 28.37 43.83
CA ALA A 39 52.53 28.84 43.87
C ALA A 39 53.48 27.80 43.24
N ALA A 40 54.50 28.28 42.53
CA ALA A 40 55.59 27.48 42.01
C ALA A 40 56.94 28.19 42.32
N ARG A 41 57.98 27.45 42.70
CA ARG A 41 59.25 27.99 43.07
C ARG A 41 60.34 27.91 42.01
N SER A 42 59.97 27.44 40.80
CA SER A 42 60.86 27.34 39.64
C SER A 42 60.05 27.18 38.37
N GLY A 43 60.68 27.43 37.19
CA GLY A 43 60.08 27.16 35.92
C GLY A 43 59.65 25.72 35.68
N GLN A 44 60.42 24.74 36.19
CA GLN A 44 60.08 23.31 36.14
C GLN A 44 58.82 22.98 36.95
N ASP A 45 58.69 23.60 38.14
CA ASP A 45 57.50 23.41 38.98
C ASP A 45 56.26 24.06 38.35
N ALA A 46 56.42 25.26 37.75
CA ALA A 46 55.38 25.92 36.99
C ALA A 46 54.88 25.04 35.83
N LEU A 47 55.76 24.40 35.07
CA LEU A 47 55.40 23.48 34.01
C LEU A 47 54.60 22.27 34.50
N ARG A 48 54.93 21.73 35.70
CA ARG A 48 54.16 20.65 36.32
C ARG A 48 52.76 21.10 36.69
N GLN A 49 52.61 22.31 37.25
CA GLN A 49 51.31 22.86 37.61
C GLN A 49 50.41 23.09 36.37
N VAL A 50 50.97 23.61 35.27
CA VAL A 50 50.27 23.82 34.00
C VAL A 50 49.79 22.51 33.33
N LEU A 51 50.46 21.39 33.61
CA LEU A 51 50.00 20.06 33.17
C LEU A 51 48.76 19.58 33.93
N MET A 52 48.66 19.94 35.23
CA MET A 52 47.60 19.46 36.11
C MET A 52 46.36 20.37 36.11
N HIS A 53 46.53 21.66 35.86
CA HIS A 53 45.51 22.69 36.06
C HIS A 53 45.45 23.63 34.85
N ASP A 54 44.24 24.14 34.60
CA ASP A 54 44.04 25.25 33.69
C ASP A 54 44.11 26.57 34.46
N PHE A 55 44.82 27.55 33.95
CA PHE A 55 45.05 28.83 34.61
C PHE A 55 44.39 29.99 33.86
N ALA A 56 43.82 30.94 34.61
CA ALA A 56 43.29 32.19 34.07
C ALA A 56 44.43 33.16 33.71
N VAL A 57 45.51 33.15 34.50
CA VAL A 57 46.72 33.94 34.29
C VAL A 57 47.89 33.33 35.08
N ILE A 58 49.08 33.49 34.53
CA ILE A 58 50.34 33.11 35.18
C ILE A 58 51.16 34.39 35.46
N LEU A 59 51.52 34.59 36.71
CA LEU A 59 52.48 35.62 37.13
C LEU A 59 53.86 34.97 37.21
N LEU A 60 54.79 35.39 36.38
CA LEU A 60 56.05 34.68 36.16
C LEU A 60 57.24 35.62 36.37
N ASP A 61 58.05 35.32 37.31
CA ASP A 61 59.36 36.06 37.50
C ASP A 61 60.28 35.75 36.32
N VAL A 62 60.92 36.80 35.83
CA VAL A 62 61.87 36.70 34.72
C VAL A 62 63.23 36.11 35.18
N ASN A 63 63.71 36.51 36.38
CA ASN A 63 65.06 36.19 36.83
C ASN A 63 65.03 34.98 37.81
N MET A 64 64.99 33.80 37.29
CA MET A 64 64.99 32.55 38.07
C MET A 64 66.24 31.72 37.74
N PRO A 65 66.82 31.01 38.72
CA PRO A 65 67.97 30.13 38.47
C PRO A 65 67.56 28.85 37.76
N GLY A 66 68.39 28.41 36.80
CA GLY A 66 68.18 27.19 36.02
C GLY A 66 67.37 27.45 34.76
N MET A 67 66.06 27.47 34.88
CA MET A 67 65.12 27.83 33.79
C MET A 67 64.57 29.24 34.05
N ASP A 68 64.88 30.20 33.19
CA ASP A 68 64.43 31.57 33.38
C ASP A 68 62.94 31.73 33.03
N GLY A 69 62.38 32.93 33.30
CA GLY A 69 60.96 33.17 33.04
C GLY A 69 60.60 33.14 31.55
N PHE A 70 61.50 33.56 30.67
CA PHE A 70 61.26 33.54 29.24
C PHE A 70 61.27 32.12 28.68
N GLU A 71 62.22 31.29 29.09
CA GLU A 71 62.28 29.87 28.73
C GLU A 71 61.06 29.13 29.24
N THR A 72 60.59 29.44 30.45
CA THR A 72 59.38 28.86 31.06
C THR A 72 58.14 29.26 30.24
N ALA A 73 57.98 30.52 29.89
CA ALA A 73 56.86 31.01 29.09
C ALA A 73 56.79 30.34 27.69
N GLU A 74 57.96 30.25 27.04
CA GLU A 74 58.06 29.58 25.74
C GLU A 74 57.67 28.11 25.85
N ALA A 75 58.12 27.37 26.87
CA ALA A 75 57.76 25.98 27.11
C ALA A 75 56.24 25.79 27.40
N ILE A 76 55.62 26.76 28.07
CA ILE A 76 54.17 26.78 28.31
C ILE A 76 53.42 26.97 27.00
N HIS A 77 53.79 27.93 26.16
CA HIS A 77 53.10 28.28 24.93
C HIS A 77 53.32 27.28 23.77
N GLN A 78 54.40 26.50 23.81
CA GLN A 78 54.65 25.42 22.84
C GLN A 78 53.59 24.29 22.89
N ARG A 79 52.79 24.20 23.94
CA ARG A 79 51.80 23.17 24.10
C ARG A 79 50.39 23.68 23.75
N ALA A 80 49.70 22.99 22.87
CA ALA A 80 48.36 23.38 22.40
C ALA A 80 47.34 23.69 23.53
N ARG A 81 47.41 22.98 24.66
CA ARG A 81 46.49 23.18 25.79
C ARG A 81 46.78 24.48 26.57
N SER A 82 48.04 24.86 26.70
CA SER A 82 48.47 26.03 27.47
C SER A 82 48.91 27.22 26.59
N ALA A 83 48.88 27.08 25.27
CA ALA A 83 49.30 28.10 24.32
C ALA A 83 48.61 29.46 24.50
N ASN A 84 47.40 29.47 24.99
CA ASN A 84 46.59 30.69 25.14
C ASN A 84 46.50 31.17 26.59
N ILE A 85 47.27 30.60 27.53
CA ILE A 85 47.27 31.07 28.91
C ILE A 85 48.01 32.40 28.97
N PRO A 86 47.39 33.49 29.45
CA PRO A 86 48.04 34.79 29.54
C PRO A 86 49.14 34.75 30.60
N ILE A 87 50.34 35.24 30.27
CA ILE A 87 51.49 35.32 31.17
C ILE A 87 51.82 36.80 31.39
N ILE A 88 51.88 37.19 32.67
CA ILE A 88 52.34 38.50 33.12
C ILE A 88 53.73 38.31 33.74
N PHE A 89 54.73 38.91 33.14
CA PHE A 89 56.08 38.86 33.68
C PHE A 89 56.27 39.83 34.83
N ILE A 90 56.99 39.39 35.86
CA ILE A 90 57.43 40.20 37.00
C ILE A 90 58.93 40.44 36.82
N THR A 91 59.39 41.68 36.86
CA THR A 91 60.81 42.00 36.65
C THR A 91 61.19 43.26 37.37
N ALA A 92 62.48 43.30 37.89
CA ALA A 92 63.03 44.49 38.49
C ALA A 92 63.48 45.58 37.52
N PHE A 93 63.84 45.21 36.30
CA PHE A 93 64.33 46.12 35.29
C PHE A 93 64.25 45.53 33.86
N LEU A 94 63.67 46.25 32.97
CA LEU A 94 63.82 46.02 31.51
C LEU A 94 64.62 47.18 30.99
N ALA A 95 65.91 46.94 30.67
CA ALA A 95 66.87 47.96 30.37
C ALA A 95 66.61 48.68 28.99
N ASP A 96 65.91 48.06 28.08
CA ASP A 96 65.66 48.61 26.74
C ASP A 96 64.27 48.27 26.19
N GLU A 97 63.75 49.13 25.28
CA GLU A 97 62.54 48.88 24.48
C GLU A 97 62.63 47.57 23.67
N LEU A 98 63.82 47.17 23.29
CA LEU A 98 64.09 45.91 22.58
C LEU A 98 63.80 44.68 23.43
N ASP A 99 64.06 44.71 24.73
CA ASP A 99 63.79 43.60 25.64
C ASP A 99 62.28 43.44 25.92
N ARG A 100 61.55 44.57 25.93
CA ARG A 100 60.07 44.55 25.97
C ARG A 100 59.49 43.91 24.71
N LEU A 101 59.99 44.27 23.51
CA LEU A 101 59.54 43.74 22.24
C LEU A 101 59.77 42.23 22.14
N LYS A 102 60.95 41.76 22.57
CA LYS A 102 61.28 40.32 22.63
C LYS A 102 60.36 39.55 23.57
N ALA A 103 60.01 40.11 24.71
CA ALA A 103 59.11 39.48 25.66
C ALA A 103 57.67 39.34 25.15
N TYR A 104 57.14 40.38 24.45
CA TYR A 104 55.83 40.26 23.76
C TYR A 104 55.87 39.22 22.63
N GLN A 105 56.97 39.12 21.87
CA GLN A 105 57.15 38.08 20.86
C GLN A 105 57.20 36.66 21.41
N ARG A 106 57.59 36.50 22.69
CA ARG A 106 57.65 35.22 23.43
C ARG A 106 56.36 34.92 24.21
N GLY A 107 55.29 35.69 23.98
CA GLY A 107 53.95 35.40 24.52
C GLY A 107 53.61 36.13 25.81
N ALA A 108 54.39 37.09 26.24
CA ALA A 108 53.98 37.97 27.33
C ALA A 108 52.76 38.77 26.93
N VAL A 109 51.75 38.80 27.78
CA VAL A 109 50.55 39.64 27.60
C VAL A 109 50.78 40.99 28.30
N ASP A 110 51.60 41.00 29.39
CA ASP A 110 51.82 42.21 30.17
C ASP A 110 53.04 42.05 31.13
N PHE A 111 53.42 43.15 31.82
CA PHE A 111 54.54 43.24 32.77
C PHE A 111 54.17 43.89 34.08
N LEU A 112 54.80 43.48 35.17
CA LEU A 112 54.78 44.09 36.49
C LEU A 112 56.21 44.40 36.93
N PHE A 113 56.46 45.64 37.33
CA PHE A 113 57.75 46.05 37.80
C PHE A 113 57.83 45.88 39.31
N THR A 114 58.99 45.40 39.84
CA THR A 114 59.29 45.40 41.26
C THR A 114 59.94 46.73 41.72
N PRO A 115 59.47 47.30 42.86
CA PRO A 115 58.46 46.76 43.78
C PRO A 115 57.07 46.77 43.19
N VAL A 116 56.35 45.62 43.28
CA VAL A 116 55.00 45.46 42.73
C VAL A 116 54.01 46.33 43.49
N ILE A 117 53.32 47.19 42.76
CA ILE A 117 52.25 48.03 43.34
C ILE A 117 50.94 47.18 43.39
N PRO A 118 50.43 46.97 44.65
CA PRO A 118 49.26 46.07 44.84
C PRO A 118 48.06 46.38 43.98
N GLN A 119 47.71 47.68 43.81
CA GLN A 119 46.57 48.13 43.00
C GLN A 119 46.71 47.78 41.52
N VAL A 120 47.97 47.86 40.99
CA VAL A 120 48.26 47.51 39.58
C VAL A 120 48.19 45.99 39.37
N LEU A 121 48.73 45.19 40.33
CA LEU A 121 48.64 43.75 40.32
C LEU A 121 47.16 43.32 40.30
N HIS A 122 46.36 43.84 41.22
CA HIS A 122 44.96 43.56 41.35
C HIS A 122 44.19 43.84 40.05
N ALA A 123 44.34 45.07 39.51
CA ALA A 123 43.64 45.47 38.27
C ALA A 123 43.95 44.57 37.09
N LYS A 124 45.25 44.17 36.93
CA LYS A 124 45.69 43.31 35.83
C LYS A 124 45.15 41.87 35.97
N VAL A 125 45.21 41.31 37.18
CA VAL A 125 44.73 39.94 37.47
C VAL A 125 43.20 39.87 37.34
N ALA A 126 42.48 40.84 37.89
CA ALA A 126 41.02 40.87 37.82
C ALA A 126 40.49 40.82 36.38
N VAL A 127 41.15 41.48 35.41
CA VAL A 127 40.75 41.42 33.98
C VAL A 127 40.85 40.01 33.44
N PHE A 128 41.95 39.28 33.69
CA PHE A 128 42.14 37.92 33.19
C PHE A 128 41.23 36.90 33.88
N VAL A 129 40.97 37.07 35.19
CA VAL A 129 40.01 36.25 35.92
C VAL A 129 38.59 36.43 35.36
N ALA A 130 38.16 37.70 35.13
CA ALA A 130 36.87 37.99 34.55
C ALA A 130 36.73 37.40 33.12
N LEU A 131 37.79 37.53 32.30
CA LEU A 131 37.82 36.97 30.95
C LEU A 131 37.73 35.43 30.97
N ALA A 132 38.49 34.76 31.84
CA ALA A 132 38.45 33.31 31.99
C ALA A 132 37.04 32.84 32.40
N THR A 133 36.42 33.51 33.39
CA THR A 133 35.06 33.23 33.86
C THR A 133 34.04 33.35 32.73
N LYS A 134 34.10 34.44 31.97
CA LYS A 134 33.18 34.66 30.83
C LYS A 134 33.37 33.63 29.70
N ASN A 135 34.59 33.26 29.43
CA ASN A 135 34.90 32.28 28.40
C ASN A 135 34.33 30.88 28.76
N GLU A 136 34.43 30.48 30.02
CA GLU A 136 33.81 29.22 30.49
C GLU A 136 32.29 29.28 30.48
N GLU A 137 31.70 30.42 30.81
CA GLU A 137 30.25 30.61 30.70
C GLU A 137 29.79 30.48 29.24
N LEU A 138 30.47 31.12 28.29
CA LEU A 138 30.16 31.02 26.87
C LEU A 138 30.31 29.59 26.33
N LYS A 139 31.36 28.89 26.69
CA LYS A 139 31.55 27.48 26.32
C LYS A 139 30.41 26.61 26.84
N ARG A 140 29.96 26.83 28.09
CA ARG A 140 28.83 26.10 28.68
C ARG A 140 27.51 26.38 27.91
N GLN A 141 27.23 27.65 27.60
CA GLN A 141 26.05 28.01 26.82
C GLN A 141 26.08 27.42 25.43
N ALA A 142 27.22 27.44 24.75
CA ALA A 142 27.39 26.86 23.43
C ALA A 142 27.10 25.33 23.43
N ARG A 143 27.62 24.62 24.44
CA ARG A 143 27.34 23.18 24.61
C ARG A 143 25.86 22.90 24.84
N GLN A 144 25.20 23.68 25.69
CA GLN A 144 23.77 23.54 25.97
C GLN A 144 22.92 23.84 24.73
N LEU A 145 23.28 24.88 23.97
CA LEU A 145 22.59 25.24 22.74
C LEU A 145 22.72 24.14 21.70
N SER A 146 23.93 23.63 21.49
CA SER A 146 24.19 22.52 20.57
C SER A 146 23.36 21.27 20.92
N GLN A 147 23.30 20.92 22.20
CA GLN A 147 22.50 19.78 22.66
C GLN A 147 21.00 20.00 22.37
N ARG A 148 20.47 21.18 22.72
CA ARG A 148 19.05 21.50 22.44
C ARG A 148 18.73 21.49 20.96
N THR A 149 19.66 21.99 20.12
CA THR A 149 19.47 21.97 18.67
C THR A 149 19.36 20.54 18.15
N THR A 150 20.23 19.64 18.61
CA THR A 150 20.19 18.22 18.22
C THR A 150 18.88 17.56 18.65
N GLU A 151 18.43 17.80 19.89
CA GLU A 151 17.15 17.27 20.41
C GLU A 151 15.95 17.78 19.62
N LEU A 152 15.93 19.09 19.29
CA LEU A 152 14.85 19.70 18.49
C LEU A 152 14.82 19.15 17.06
N THR A 153 15.97 18.98 16.41
CA THR A 153 16.04 18.41 15.06
C THR A 153 15.49 16.99 15.03
N ALA A 154 15.93 16.14 15.97
CA ALA A 154 15.44 14.77 16.07
C ALA A 154 13.92 14.70 16.35
N THR A 155 13.42 15.62 17.19
CA THR A 155 11.98 15.69 17.49
C THR A 155 11.16 16.15 16.27
N ASN A 156 11.65 17.15 15.53
CA ASN A 156 11.00 17.62 14.31
C ASN A 156 10.94 16.53 13.24
N GLU A 157 12.03 15.80 13.01
CA GLU A 157 12.06 14.70 12.04
C GLU A 157 11.05 13.60 12.41
N ARG A 158 10.91 13.29 13.71
CA ARG A 158 9.92 12.32 14.16
C ARG A 158 8.49 12.81 13.93
N LEU A 159 8.21 14.07 14.29
CA LEU A 159 6.88 14.66 14.10
C LEU A 159 6.49 14.75 12.62
N THR A 160 7.43 15.08 11.74
CA THR A 160 7.18 15.13 10.29
C THR A 160 6.74 13.75 9.76
N ARG A 161 7.44 12.68 10.16
CA ARG A 161 7.03 11.30 9.76
C ARG A 161 5.66 10.93 10.31
N GLU A 162 5.39 11.25 11.57
CA GLU A 162 4.08 10.95 12.19
C GLU A 162 2.93 11.69 11.49
N ILE A 163 3.16 12.95 11.05
CA ILE A 163 2.19 13.72 10.27
C ILE A 163 1.95 13.05 8.90
N GLU A 164 3.00 12.68 8.17
CA GLU A 164 2.90 12.01 6.87
C GLU A 164 2.14 10.68 6.95
N GLU A 165 2.45 9.86 7.96
CA GLU A 165 1.74 8.60 8.22
C GLU A 165 0.26 8.83 8.53
N ARG A 166 -0.04 9.83 9.37
CA ARG A 166 -1.42 10.18 9.73
C ARG A 166 -2.22 10.70 8.53
N GLU A 167 -1.66 11.60 7.74
CA GLU A 167 -2.31 12.11 6.53
C GLU A 167 -2.57 11.00 5.50
N SER A 168 -1.64 10.03 5.39
CA SER A 168 -1.85 8.86 4.53
C SER A 168 -3.01 8.00 5.04
N ALA A 169 -3.06 7.72 6.34
CA ALA A 169 -4.14 6.95 6.95
C ALA A 169 -5.51 7.66 6.86
N GLU A 170 -5.54 8.98 7.05
CA GLU A 170 -6.75 9.79 6.91
C GLU A 170 -7.28 9.77 5.46
N ARG A 171 -6.39 9.89 4.46
CA ARG A 171 -6.77 9.78 3.03
C ARG A 171 -7.35 8.41 2.71
N GLN A 172 -6.73 7.32 3.20
CA GLN A 172 -7.26 5.96 3.00
C GLN A 172 -8.63 5.77 3.66
N ASN A 173 -8.82 6.31 4.86
CA ASN A 173 -10.10 6.20 5.55
C ASN A 173 -11.21 7.00 4.84
N HIS A 174 -10.90 8.20 4.38
CA HIS A 174 -11.84 9.02 3.60
C HIS A 174 -12.27 8.32 2.30
N ALA A 175 -11.32 7.77 1.54
CA ALA A 175 -11.61 7.00 0.34
C ALA A 175 -12.52 5.78 0.62
N LYS A 176 -12.30 5.11 1.77
CA LYS A 176 -13.15 4.00 2.22
C LYS A 176 -14.58 4.45 2.56
N ASP A 177 -14.73 5.58 3.23
CA ASP A 177 -16.05 6.11 3.59
C ASP A 177 -16.84 6.56 2.35
N GLU A 178 -16.18 7.25 1.41
CA GLU A 178 -16.77 7.60 0.11
C GLU A 178 -17.21 6.37 -0.67
N PHE A 179 -16.38 5.32 -0.69
CA PHE A 179 -16.73 4.04 -1.31
C PHE A 179 -17.99 3.42 -0.69
N LEU A 180 -18.07 3.33 0.64
CA LEU A 180 -19.24 2.75 1.31
C LEU A 180 -20.52 3.55 1.01
N ALA A 181 -20.41 4.87 0.95
CA ALA A 181 -21.54 5.73 0.57
C ALA A 181 -21.98 5.48 -0.89
N MET A 182 -21.03 5.43 -1.82
CA MET A 182 -21.29 5.15 -3.24
C MET A 182 -21.89 3.75 -3.44
N LEU A 183 -21.29 2.72 -2.80
CA LEU A 183 -21.78 1.35 -2.83
C LEU A 183 -23.25 1.28 -2.36
N GLY A 184 -23.57 1.98 -1.26
CA GLY A 184 -24.93 2.06 -0.76
C GLY A 184 -25.92 2.64 -1.77
N HIS A 185 -25.49 3.63 -2.57
CA HIS A 185 -26.29 4.20 -3.65
C HIS A 185 -26.43 3.25 -4.84
N GLU A 186 -25.33 2.66 -5.29
CA GLU A 186 -25.32 1.76 -6.46
C GLU A 186 -26.07 0.44 -6.20
N LEU A 187 -26.12 -0.04 -4.97
CA LEU A 187 -26.97 -1.18 -4.60
C LEU A 187 -28.45 -0.80 -4.44
N ARG A 188 -28.74 0.39 -3.89
CA ARG A 188 -30.14 0.84 -3.67
C ARG A 188 -30.88 1.09 -4.97
N ASN A 189 -30.22 1.59 -6.00
CA ASN A 189 -30.84 1.92 -7.28
C ASN A 189 -31.45 0.70 -7.98
N PRO A 190 -30.71 -0.39 -8.27
CA PRO A 190 -31.29 -1.59 -8.87
C PRO A 190 -32.35 -2.24 -7.97
N LEU A 191 -32.12 -2.25 -6.64
CA LEU A 191 -33.09 -2.81 -5.69
C LEU A 191 -34.42 -2.04 -5.72
N SER A 192 -34.38 -0.71 -5.78
CA SER A 192 -35.58 0.13 -5.88
C SER A 192 -36.33 -0.13 -7.20
N ALA A 193 -35.61 -0.29 -8.31
CA ALA A 193 -36.22 -0.59 -9.60
C ALA A 193 -36.85 -2.00 -9.61
N ILE A 194 -36.19 -3.00 -9.02
CA ILE A 194 -36.73 -4.36 -8.85
C ILE A 194 -38.01 -4.31 -7.99
N SER A 195 -37.95 -3.66 -6.84
CA SER A 195 -39.09 -3.54 -5.93
C SER A 195 -40.29 -2.84 -6.58
N SER A 196 -40.06 -1.75 -7.33
CA SER A 196 -41.11 -1.03 -8.06
C SER A 196 -41.72 -1.89 -9.17
N ALA A 197 -40.88 -2.61 -9.93
CA ALA A 197 -41.35 -3.50 -10.99
C ALA A 197 -42.14 -4.71 -10.42
N ALA A 198 -41.69 -5.30 -9.31
CA ALA A 198 -42.41 -6.37 -8.61
C ALA A 198 -43.74 -5.87 -8.06
N SER A 199 -43.79 -4.68 -7.46
CA SER A 199 -45.03 -4.05 -7.00
C SER A 199 -46.02 -3.81 -8.16
N LEU A 200 -45.51 -3.39 -9.33
CA LEU A 200 -46.35 -3.21 -10.50
C LEU A 200 -47.03 -4.51 -10.97
N ILE A 201 -46.30 -5.63 -10.95
CA ILE A 201 -46.84 -6.96 -11.32
C ILE A 201 -47.99 -7.38 -10.36
N GLY A 202 -47.94 -7.00 -9.07
CA GLY A 202 -48.97 -7.30 -8.08
C GLY A 202 -50.21 -6.42 -8.15
N LEU A 203 -50.24 -5.36 -8.99
CA LEU A 203 -51.40 -4.48 -9.09
C LEU A 203 -52.52 -5.11 -9.92
N PRO A 204 -53.82 -5.06 -9.49
CA PRO A 204 -54.92 -5.52 -10.29
C PRO A 204 -55.10 -4.67 -11.58
N GLY A 205 -55.30 -5.31 -12.72
CA GLY A 205 -55.56 -4.64 -14.02
C GLY A 205 -54.33 -4.24 -14.83
N VAL A 206 -53.14 -4.66 -14.44
CA VAL A 206 -51.92 -4.47 -15.26
C VAL A 206 -52.02 -5.26 -16.55
N SER A 207 -51.72 -4.61 -17.69
CA SER A 207 -51.71 -5.27 -18.99
C SER A 207 -50.59 -6.30 -19.11
N ALA A 208 -50.78 -7.33 -19.95
CA ALA A 208 -49.72 -8.33 -20.21
C ALA A 208 -48.41 -7.69 -20.70
N ASP A 209 -48.49 -6.60 -21.46
CA ASP A 209 -47.32 -5.81 -21.88
C ASP A 209 -46.65 -5.10 -20.70
N GLY A 210 -47.42 -4.61 -19.72
CA GLY A 210 -46.93 -4.03 -18.48
C GLY A 210 -46.14 -5.06 -17.62
N VAL A 211 -46.71 -6.26 -17.47
CA VAL A 211 -46.05 -7.39 -16.80
C VAL A 211 -44.77 -7.79 -17.54
N GLY A 212 -44.81 -7.87 -18.89
CA GLY A 212 -43.62 -8.17 -19.68
C GLY A 212 -42.49 -7.15 -19.52
N ARG A 213 -42.83 -5.85 -19.45
CA ARG A 213 -41.85 -4.78 -19.21
C ARG A 213 -41.27 -4.86 -17.80
N ALA A 214 -42.10 -5.05 -16.78
CA ALA A 214 -41.68 -5.20 -15.40
C ALA A 214 -40.71 -6.38 -15.22
N ARG A 215 -41.02 -7.54 -15.84
CA ARG A 215 -40.15 -8.72 -15.84
C ARG A 215 -38.78 -8.41 -16.46
N LYS A 216 -38.72 -7.73 -17.60
CA LYS A 216 -37.46 -7.34 -18.24
C LYS A 216 -36.65 -6.39 -17.36
N ILE A 217 -37.29 -5.47 -16.64
CA ILE A 217 -36.62 -4.56 -15.69
C ILE A 217 -36.02 -5.37 -14.55
N ILE A 218 -36.80 -6.25 -13.91
CA ILE A 218 -36.33 -7.10 -12.82
C ILE A 218 -35.11 -7.91 -13.28
N GLN A 219 -35.21 -8.61 -14.39
CA GLN A 219 -34.13 -9.44 -14.93
C GLN A 219 -32.84 -8.62 -15.16
N ARG A 220 -32.93 -7.48 -15.85
CA ARG A 220 -31.80 -6.61 -16.12
C ARG A 220 -31.16 -6.06 -14.86
N GLN A 221 -31.98 -5.61 -13.89
CA GLN A 221 -31.48 -5.03 -12.64
C GLN A 221 -30.90 -6.11 -11.71
N SER A 222 -31.45 -7.32 -11.71
CA SER A 222 -30.90 -8.45 -10.97
C SER A 222 -29.54 -8.88 -11.50
N GLN A 223 -29.39 -8.94 -12.83
CA GLN A 223 -28.08 -9.20 -13.45
C GLN A 223 -27.06 -8.12 -13.11
N HIS A 224 -27.48 -6.85 -13.17
CA HIS A 224 -26.61 -5.73 -12.81
C HIS A 224 -26.18 -5.78 -11.34
N LEU A 225 -27.10 -6.12 -10.42
CA LEU A 225 -26.77 -6.30 -9.00
C LEU A 225 -25.79 -7.44 -8.80
N GLY A 226 -25.96 -8.56 -9.51
CA GLY A 226 -25.01 -9.68 -9.49
C GLY A 226 -23.60 -9.23 -9.90
N SER A 227 -23.47 -8.50 -11.02
CA SER A 227 -22.16 -8.03 -11.47
C SER A 227 -21.50 -7.07 -10.46
N ILE A 228 -22.27 -6.20 -9.80
CA ILE A 228 -21.74 -5.32 -8.72
C ILE A 228 -21.18 -6.14 -7.56
N VAL A 229 -21.88 -7.19 -7.14
CA VAL A 229 -21.44 -8.06 -6.04
C VAL A 229 -20.19 -8.85 -6.43
N ASP A 230 -20.14 -9.38 -7.65
CA ASP A 230 -18.98 -10.13 -8.16
C ASP A 230 -17.74 -9.22 -8.27
N ASP A 231 -17.87 -8.02 -8.79
CA ASP A 231 -16.79 -7.02 -8.86
C ASP A 231 -16.25 -6.67 -7.47
N LEU A 232 -17.13 -6.53 -6.47
CA LEU A 232 -16.77 -6.24 -5.09
C LEU A 232 -16.01 -7.40 -4.44
N LEU A 233 -16.47 -8.63 -4.67
CA LEU A 233 -15.82 -9.83 -4.16
C LEU A 233 -14.44 -10.03 -4.81
N ASP A 234 -14.34 -9.81 -6.12
CA ASP A 234 -13.07 -9.90 -6.85
C ASP A 234 -12.09 -8.82 -6.38
N LEU A 235 -12.54 -7.58 -6.16
CA LEU A 235 -11.71 -6.51 -5.59
C LEU A 235 -11.22 -6.87 -4.18
N SER A 236 -12.12 -7.35 -3.31
CA SER A 236 -11.76 -7.76 -1.94
C SER A 236 -10.68 -8.85 -1.93
N ARG A 237 -10.79 -9.82 -2.84
CA ARG A 237 -9.81 -10.89 -3.03
C ARG A 237 -8.50 -10.38 -3.61
N ALA A 238 -8.57 -9.46 -4.57
CA ALA A 238 -7.42 -8.81 -5.19
C ALA A 238 -6.59 -8.05 -4.13
N MET A 239 -7.27 -7.27 -3.29
CA MET A 239 -6.63 -6.49 -2.21
C MET A 239 -6.04 -7.36 -1.10
N SER A 240 -6.68 -8.50 -0.79
CA SER A 240 -6.19 -9.44 0.23
C SER A 240 -5.11 -10.42 -0.28
N GLY A 241 -4.72 -10.33 -1.56
CA GLY A 241 -3.74 -11.22 -2.18
C GLY A 241 -4.20 -12.68 -2.30
N LYS A 242 -5.50 -12.93 -2.23
CA LYS A 242 -6.10 -14.28 -2.23
C LYS A 242 -6.59 -14.75 -3.60
N ILE A 243 -6.31 -14.01 -4.68
CA ILE A 243 -6.62 -14.48 -6.03
C ILE A 243 -5.57 -15.53 -6.41
N LEU A 244 -6.01 -16.75 -6.58
CA LEU A 244 -5.22 -17.84 -7.17
C LEU A 244 -5.58 -17.93 -8.66
N LEU A 245 -4.56 -17.81 -9.54
CA LEU A 245 -4.73 -17.95 -10.98
C LEU A 245 -4.62 -19.43 -11.38
N ASN A 246 -5.54 -19.89 -12.20
CA ASN A 246 -5.44 -21.16 -12.88
C ASN A 246 -4.76 -20.98 -14.25
N ARG A 247 -3.43 -20.82 -14.22
CA ARG A 247 -2.65 -20.52 -15.42
C ARG A 247 -2.54 -21.72 -16.33
N ALA A 248 -2.73 -21.46 -17.64
CA ALA A 248 -2.50 -22.40 -18.70
C ALA A 248 -2.00 -21.64 -19.94
N PRO A 249 -1.26 -22.30 -20.85
CA PRO A 249 -0.92 -21.73 -22.15
C PRO A 249 -2.19 -21.43 -22.94
N LEU A 250 -2.39 -20.16 -23.34
CA LEU A 250 -3.54 -19.75 -24.16
C LEU A 250 -3.12 -18.69 -25.18
N ASP A 251 -3.84 -18.64 -26.30
CA ASP A 251 -3.70 -17.60 -27.31
C ASP A 251 -4.63 -16.42 -26.96
N LEU A 252 -4.02 -15.27 -26.62
CA LEU A 252 -4.76 -14.05 -26.24
C LEU A 252 -5.65 -13.55 -27.40
N ALA A 253 -5.18 -13.64 -28.65
CA ALA A 253 -5.97 -13.23 -29.82
C ALA A 253 -7.25 -14.05 -29.98
N ALA A 254 -7.15 -15.37 -29.80
CA ALA A 254 -8.32 -16.26 -29.88
C ALA A 254 -9.34 -15.96 -28.78
N LEU A 255 -8.90 -15.70 -27.55
CA LEU A 255 -9.75 -15.32 -26.41
C LEU A 255 -10.46 -13.98 -26.70
N VAL A 256 -9.73 -12.96 -27.14
CA VAL A 256 -10.29 -11.65 -27.48
C VAL A 256 -11.28 -11.74 -28.65
N ALA A 257 -10.97 -12.56 -29.67
CA ALA A 257 -11.87 -12.79 -30.79
C ALA A 257 -13.23 -13.39 -30.35
N GLN A 258 -13.18 -14.38 -29.45
CA GLN A 258 -14.38 -15.01 -28.88
C GLN A 258 -15.22 -13.98 -28.07
N THR A 259 -14.56 -13.15 -27.28
CA THR A 259 -15.22 -12.07 -26.55
C THR A 259 -15.91 -11.10 -27.51
N LEU A 260 -15.24 -10.64 -28.57
CA LEU A 260 -15.81 -9.72 -29.56
C LEU A 260 -16.99 -10.34 -30.34
N GLU A 261 -16.95 -11.64 -30.65
CA GLU A 261 -18.07 -12.36 -31.26
C GLU A 261 -19.30 -12.37 -30.36
N THR A 262 -19.11 -12.56 -29.04
CA THR A 262 -20.22 -12.49 -28.08
C THR A 262 -20.87 -11.10 -28.08
N TYR A 263 -20.11 -10.01 -28.16
CA TYR A 263 -20.63 -8.65 -28.22
C TYR A 263 -21.42 -8.41 -29.55
N ARG A 264 -20.95 -8.97 -30.66
CA ARG A 264 -21.66 -8.90 -31.96
C ARG A 264 -22.98 -9.69 -31.95
N ALA A 265 -22.92 -10.93 -31.44
CA ALA A 265 -24.08 -11.82 -31.37
C ALA A 265 -25.20 -11.28 -30.44
N THR A 266 -24.83 -10.63 -29.35
CA THR A 266 -25.76 -10.01 -28.40
C THR A 266 -26.25 -8.62 -28.85
N GLY A 267 -25.73 -8.09 -29.95
CA GLY A 267 -26.08 -6.77 -30.47
C GLY A 267 -25.54 -5.59 -29.67
N ARG A 268 -24.67 -5.82 -28.67
CA ARG A 268 -24.12 -4.77 -27.80
C ARG A 268 -23.22 -3.78 -28.56
N SER A 269 -22.65 -4.21 -29.67
CA SER A 269 -21.78 -3.38 -30.52
C SER A 269 -22.50 -2.80 -31.75
N ALA A 270 -23.83 -2.95 -31.88
CA ALA A 270 -24.58 -2.58 -33.10
C ALA A 270 -24.50 -1.08 -33.43
N ASP A 271 -24.37 -0.23 -32.44
CA ASP A 271 -24.32 1.23 -32.59
C ASP A 271 -22.88 1.78 -32.78
N TYR A 272 -21.88 0.91 -32.92
CA TYR A 272 -20.46 1.28 -32.98
C TYR A 272 -19.73 0.66 -34.16
N GLU A 273 -18.71 1.34 -34.70
CA GLU A 273 -17.76 0.76 -35.64
C GLU A 273 -16.71 -0.05 -34.87
N LEU A 274 -16.94 -1.36 -34.73
CA LEU A 274 -16.02 -2.25 -34.01
C LEU A 274 -15.01 -2.88 -34.99
N VAL A 275 -13.77 -2.39 -34.95
CA VAL A 275 -12.64 -2.85 -35.77
C VAL A 275 -11.71 -3.70 -34.95
N ASN A 276 -11.24 -4.81 -35.46
CA ASN A 276 -10.29 -5.68 -34.82
C ASN A 276 -9.14 -6.09 -35.74
N ASP A 277 -7.95 -6.16 -35.20
CA ASP A 277 -6.69 -6.60 -35.83
C ASP A 277 -5.94 -7.46 -34.80
N LEU A 278 -6.07 -8.78 -34.90
CA LEU A 278 -5.71 -9.72 -33.86
C LEU A 278 -4.61 -10.65 -34.34
N ASP A 279 -3.36 -10.33 -34.00
CA ASP A 279 -2.22 -11.22 -34.22
C ASP A 279 -2.11 -12.25 -33.10
N PRO A 280 -1.87 -13.54 -33.40
CA PRO A 280 -1.72 -14.59 -32.40
C PRO A 280 -0.58 -14.29 -31.40
N GLY A 281 -0.84 -14.54 -30.12
CA GLY A 281 0.15 -14.35 -29.06
C GLY A 281 -0.14 -15.24 -27.87
N TRP A 282 0.83 -16.10 -27.53
CA TRP A 282 0.68 -17.06 -26.43
C TRP A 282 1.17 -16.51 -25.11
N VAL A 283 0.35 -16.67 -24.07
CA VAL A 283 0.62 -16.26 -22.69
C VAL A 283 0.34 -17.40 -21.72
N ASP A 284 1.01 -17.41 -20.57
CA ASP A 284 0.69 -18.30 -19.44
C ASP A 284 -0.31 -17.59 -18.53
N GLY A 285 -1.61 -17.83 -18.75
CA GLY A 285 -2.65 -17.06 -18.09
C GLY A 285 -3.90 -17.86 -17.74
N ASP A 286 -4.74 -17.25 -16.91
CA ASP A 286 -6.07 -17.73 -16.56
C ASP A 286 -7.08 -17.18 -17.57
N ALA A 287 -7.68 -18.05 -18.36
CA ALA A 287 -8.59 -17.68 -19.44
C ALA A 287 -9.77 -16.81 -18.94
N THR A 288 -10.38 -17.20 -17.81
CA THR A 288 -11.51 -16.45 -17.21
C THR A 288 -11.10 -15.05 -16.78
N ARG A 289 -9.92 -14.91 -16.17
CA ARG A 289 -9.42 -13.60 -15.72
C ARG A 289 -8.95 -12.72 -16.87
N LEU A 290 -8.36 -13.29 -17.91
CA LEU A 290 -7.99 -12.54 -19.11
C LEU A 290 -9.21 -12.14 -19.93
N GLU A 291 -10.26 -12.96 -20.00
CA GLU A 291 -11.56 -12.58 -20.55
C GLU A 291 -12.19 -11.42 -19.75
N GLN A 292 -12.11 -11.45 -18.42
CA GLN A 292 -12.58 -10.37 -17.56
C GLN A 292 -11.83 -9.06 -17.83
N ILE A 293 -10.51 -9.11 -18.05
CA ILE A 293 -9.73 -7.93 -18.47
C ILE A 293 -10.23 -7.40 -19.81
N ALA A 294 -10.32 -8.26 -20.82
CA ALA A 294 -10.76 -7.87 -22.16
C ALA A 294 -12.17 -7.27 -22.14
N SER A 295 -13.10 -7.91 -21.45
CA SER A 295 -14.48 -7.44 -21.31
C SER A 295 -14.56 -6.09 -20.59
N ASN A 296 -13.83 -5.89 -19.49
CA ASN A 296 -13.80 -4.61 -18.79
C ASN A 296 -13.28 -3.47 -19.66
N LEU A 297 -12.24 -3.71 -20.47
CA LEU A 297 -11.70 -2.70 -21.37
C LEU A 297 -12.67 -2.38 -22.52
N ILE A 298 -13.30 -3.41 -23.12
CA ILE A 298 -14.28 -3.25 -24.19
C ILE A 298 -15.56 -2.56 -23.66
N ASP A 299 -16.07 -2.95 -22.50
CA ASP A 299 -17.24 -2.32 -21.88
C ASP A 299 -16.99 -0.85 -21.55
N ASN A 300 -15.80 -0.49 -21.09
CA ASN A 300 -15.43 0.90 -20.92
C ASN A 300 -15.40 1.66 -22.25
N ALA A 301 -14.83 1.09 -23.30
CA ALA A 301 -14.83 1.70 -24.62
C ALA A 301 -16.26 1.93 -25.15
N LEU A 302 -17.15 0.93 -25.03
CA LEU A 302 -18.57 1.06 -25.42
C LEU A 302 -19.31 2.12 -24.60
N LYS A 303 -19.05 2.17 -23.28
CA LYS A 303 -19.71 3.09 -22.36
C LYS A 303 -19.35 4.55 -22.61
N TYR A 304 -18.07 4.83 -22.91
CA TYR A 304 -17.56 6.19 -23.02
C TYR A 304 -17.46 6.69 -24.47
N THR A 305 -17.86 5.88 -25.45
CA THR A 305 -17.92 6.27 -26.85
C THR A 305 -19.38 6.61 -27.22
N PRO A 306 -19.66 7.77 -27.79
CA PRO A 306 -21.01 8.07 -28.35
C PRO A 306 -21.39 7.11 -29.47
N ALA A 307 -22.70 6.91 -29.65
CA ALA A 307 -23.23 6.10 -30.78
C ALA A 307 -22.69 6.59 -32.14
N GLY A 308 -22.28 5.65 -32.99
CA GLY A 308 -21.60 5.93 -34.27
C GLY A 308 -20.08 6.12 -34.13
N GLY A 309 -19.52 6.07 -32.90
CA GLY A 309 -18.07 6.13 -32.67
C GLY A 309 -17.36 4.83 -33.02
N ARG A 310 -16.01 4.89 -33.06
CA ARG A 310 -15.16 3.78 -33.45
C ARG A 310 -14.43 3.22 -32.24
N ILE A 311 -14.41 1.89 -32.14
CA ILE A 311 -13.65 1.13 -31.13
C ILE A 311 -12.73 0.17 -31.89
N GLU A 312 -11.45 0.24 -31.61
CA GLU A 312 -10.40 -0.56 -32.25
C GLU A 312 -9.75 -1.46 -31.20
N VAL A 313 -9.78 -2.77 -31.45
CA VAL A 313 -9.16 -3.78 -30.57
C VAL A 313 -8.05 -4.47 -31.36
N ARG A 314 -6.82 -4.43 -30.83
CA ARG A 314 -5.64 -4.99 -31.49
C ARG A 314 -4.86 -5.87 -30.53
N THR A 315 -4.35 -6.98 -31.07
CA THR A 315 -3.32 -7.78 -30.39
C THR A 315 -2.10 -7.92 -31.29
N TRP A 316 -0.90 -7.82 -30.70
CA TRP A 316 0.36 -8.05 -31.39
C TRP A 316 1.43 -8.50 -30.41
N THR A 317 2.55 -8.97 -30.94
CA THR A 317 3.72 -9.32 -30.14
C THR A 317 4.78 -8.24 -30.27
N GLU A 318 5.29 -7.74 -29.14
CA GLU A 318 6.31 -6.71 -29.08
C GLU A 318 7.40 -7.17 -28.10
N ASN A 319 8.62 -7.42 -28.60
CA ASN A 319 9.72 -7.99 -27.83
C ASN A 319 9.32 -9.34 -27.18
N ASP A 320 9.38 -9.39 -25.84
CA ASP A 320 9.02 -10.56 -25.04
C ASP A 320 7.59 -10.51 -24.49
N ASP A 321 6.76 -9.58 -24.98
CA ASP A 321 5.39 -9.39 -24.53
C ASP A 321 4.37 -9.65 -25.64
N VAL A 322 3.19 -10.11 -25.23
CA VAL A 322 1.95 -10.04 -26.01
C VAL A 322 1.17 -8.82 -25.53
N VAL A 323 0.75 -7.99 -26.47
CA VAL A 323 0.09 -6.72 -26.19
C VAL A 323 -1.36 -6.79 -26.66
N LEU A 324 -2.29 -6.36 -25.79
CA LEU A 324 -3.68 -6.07 -26.14
C LEU A 324 -3.93 -4.57 -26.01
N SER A 325 -4.41 -3.93 -27.06
CA SER A 325 -4.80 -2.52 -27.06
C SER A 325 -6.28 -2.38 -27.40
N VAL A 326 -6.99 -1.63 -26.56
CA VAL A 326 -8.37 -1.19 -26.81
C VAL A 326 -8.37 0.31 -26.91
N ARG A 327 -8.71 0.83 -28.11
CA ARG A 327 -8.75 2.26 -28.40
C ARG A 327 -10.17 2.67 -28.75
N ASP A 328 -10.62 3.79 -28.22
CA ASP A 328 -11.91 4.39 -28.51
C ASP A 328 -11.78 5.82 -29.05
N THR A 329 -12.83 6.32 -29.69
CA THR A 329 -12.98 7.71 -30.15
C THR A 329 -13.95 8.47 -29.24
N GLY A 330 -14.06 8.09 -27.99
CA GLY A 330 -15.01 8.61 -27.02
C GLY A 330 -14.64 9.94 -26.40
N VAL A 331 -15.21 10.20 -25.23
CA VAL A 331 -15.09 11.49 -24.52
C VAL A 331 -13.68 11.82 -24.06
N GLY A 332 -12.77 10.84 -24.05
CA GLY A 332 -11.37 11.02 -23.58
C GLY A 332 -11.27 11.18 -22.06
N ILE A 333 -10.03 11.29 -21.58
CA ILE A 333 -9.70 11.36 -20.17
C ILE A 333 -8.99 12.69 -19.90
N ALA A 334 -9.42 13.42 -18.88
CA ALA A 334 -8.78 14.67 -18.46
C ALA A 334 -7.37 14.40 -17.90
N ALA A 335 -6.44 15.34 -18.11
CA ALA A 335 -5.01 15.16 -17.78
C ALA A 335 -4.73 14.96 -16.28
N ASP A 336 -5.55 15.55 -15.42
CA ASP A 336 -5.52 15.39 -13.96
C ASP A 336 -6.05 14.03 -13.50
N LEU A 337 -6.97 13.42 -14.26
CA LEU A 337 -7.54 12.11 -13.96
C LEU A 337 -6.67 10.95 -14.49
N LEU A 338 -5.96 11.15 -15.60
CA LEU A 338 -5.22 10.09 -16.30
C LEU A 338 -4.24 9.32 -15.40
N PRO A 339 -3.45 9.94 -14.48
CA PRO A 339 -2.59 9.22 -13.56
C PRO A 339 -3.34 8.34 -12.56
N HIS A 340 -4.63 8.61 -12.33
CA HIS A 340 -5.47 8.01 -11.30
C HIS A 340 -6.55 7.05 -11.83
N VAL A 341 -6.63 6.81 -13.15
CA VAL A 341 -7.72 5.99 -13.74
C VAL A 341 -7.73 4.54 -13.28
N PHE A 342 -6.59 4.04 -12.79
CA PHE A 342 -6.46 2.70 -12.21
C PHE A 342 -6.56 2.68 -10.69
N ASP A 343 -6.70 3.83 -10.04
CA ASP A 343 -6.90 3.89 -8.59
C ASP A 343 -8.33 3.43 -8.27
N VAL A 344 -8.48 2.77 -7.13
CA VAL A 344 -9.76 2.22 -6.70
C VAL A 344 -10.74 3.38 -6.45
N PHE A 345 -11.98 3.25 -6.97
CA PHE A 345 -13.08 4.21 -6.78
C PHE A 345 -12.96 5.54 -7.53
N VAL A 346 -11.99 5.68 -8.41
CA VAL A 346 -11.83 6.88 -9.22
C VAL A 346 -12.82 6.87 -10.40
N GLN A 347 -13.54 7.97 -10.57
CA GLN A 347 -14.50 8.19 -11.67
C GLN A 347 -14.31 9.58 -12.26
N GLY A 348 -14.51 9.71 -13.58
CA GLY A 348 -14.53 11.01 -14.23
C GLY A 348 -15.77 11.83 -13.83
N SER A 349 -15.58 13.10 -13.55
CA SER A 349 -16.62 14.05 -13.10
C SER A 349 -17.54 14.55 -14.22
N SER A 350 -17.84 13.77 -15.25
CA SER A 350 -18.76 14.22 -16.30
C SER A 350 -20.20 14.22 -15.79
N THR A 351 -20.73 15.40 -15.64
CA THR A 351 -22.01 15.77 -15.00
C THR A 351 -23.26 15.40 -15.79
N LEU A 352 -23.19 14.67 -16.89
CA LEU A 352 -24.34 14.48 -17.80
C LEU A 352 -24.94 13.06 -17.84
N ASP A 353 -24.27 12.03 -17.29
CA ASP A 353 -24.83 10.67 -17.30
C ASP A 353 -24.57 9.89 -16.00
N ARG A 354 -25.13 10.38 -14.89
CA ARG A 354 -25.26 9.58 -13.65
C ARG A 354 -26.13 8.32 -13.83
N ALA A 355 -26.73 8.13 -15.01
CA ALA A 355 -27.58 6.98 -15.31
C ALA A 355 -26.83 5.71 -15.73
N GLN A 356 -25.52 5.80 -16.05
CA GLN A 356 -24.67 4.65 -16.42
C GLN A 356 -23.43 4.51 -15.53
N GLY A 357 -23.55 4.90 -14.27
CA GLY A 357 -22.49 4.79 -13.28
C GLY A 357 -22.01 3.34 -13.10
N GLY A 358 -20.77 3.20 -12.65
CA GLY A 358 -20.20 1.94 -12.16
C GLY A 358 -19.40 2.27 -10.93
N LEU A 359 -18.97 1.29 -10.14
CA LEU A 359 -18.26 1.48 -8.87
C LEU A 359 -16.84 2.05 -8.98
N GLY A 360 -16.30 2.26 -10.20
CA GLY A 360 -14.89 2.65 -10.39
C GLY A 360 -13.91 1.52 -10.02
N ILE A 361 -14.37 0.28 -10.03
CA ILE A 361 -13.60 -0.91 -9.66
C ILE A 361 -12.97 -1.57 -10.88
N GLY A 362 -13.61 -1.51 -12.04
CA GLY A 362 -13.22 -2.29 -13.22
C GLY A 362 -11.77 -2.10 -13.65
N LEU A 363 -11.29 -0.86 -13.78
CA LEU A 363 -9.91 -0.60 -14.19
C LEU A 363 -8.87 -0.95 -13.11
N SER A 364 -9.20 -0.75 -11.84
CA SER A 364 -8.32 -1.16 -10.74
C SER A 364 -8.19 -2.68 -10.65
N LEU A 365 -9.28 -3.41 -10.90
CA LEU A 365 -9.25 -4.87 -11.01
C LEU A 365 -8.44 -5.33 -12.23
N VAL A 366 -8.59 -4.68 -13.39
CA VAL A 366 -7.79 -4.95 -14.59
C VAL A 366 -6.30 -4.81 -14.30
N ARG A 367 -5.88 -3.71 -13.65
CA ARG A 367 -4.48 -3.50 -13.25
C ARG A 367 -3.98 -4.63 -12.34
N ARG A 368 -4.79 -4.99 -11.34
CA ARG A 368 -4.41 -6.04 -10.40
C ARG A 368 -4.31 -7.41 -11.05
N LEU A 369 -5.24 -7.74 -11.93
CA LEU A 369 -5.20 -8.98 -12.71
C LEU A 369 -4.00 -9.02 -13.67
N ALA A 370 -3.66 -7.90 -14.33
CA ALA A 370 -2.46 -7.78 -15.16
C ALA A 370 -1.19 -8.04 -14.35
N GLU A 371 -1.03 -7.39 -13.19
CA GLU A 371 0.09 -7.60 -12.26
C GLU A 371 0.20 -9.07 -11.81
N LEU A 372 -0.93 -9.69 -11.49
CA LEU A 372 -0.96 -11.11 -11.09
C LEU A 372 -0.53 -12.05 -12.23
N HIS A 373 -0.69 -11.66 -13.50
CA HIS A 373 -0.17 -12.38 -14.66
C HIS A 373 1.29 -12.04 -14.99
N GLY A 374 1.92 -11.15 -14.21
CA GLY A 374 3.30 -10.70 -14.43
C GLY A 374 3.44 -9.65 -15.52
N GLY A 375 2.32 -9.03 -15.92
CA GLY A 375 2.23 -7.98 -16.91
C GLY A 375 1.93 -6.62 -16.29
N ASP A 376 1.61 -5.67 -17.18
CA ASP A 376 1.22 -4.33 -16.79
C ASP A 376 0.11 -3.78 -17.71
N ILE A 377 -0.53 -2.67 -17.28
CA ILE A 377 -1.51 -1.93 -18.08
C ILE A 377 -1.24 -0.43 -18.01
N ALA A 378 -1.34 0.22 -19.17
CA ALA A 378 -1.21 1.66 -19.33
C ALA A 378 -2.46 2.27 -19.96
N ALA A 379 -2.73 3.54 -19.67
CA ALA A 379 -3.77 4.34 -20.30
C ALA A 379 -3.15 5.58 -20.95
N ASP A 380 -3.61 5.93 -22.14
CA ASP A 380 -3.26 7.15 -22.83
C ASP A 380 -4.51 7.86 -23.35
N SER A 381 -4.52 9.20 -23.30
CA SER A 381 -5.59 10.02 -23.83
C SER A 381 -5.07 11.41 -24.20
N LYS A 382 -5.55 11.93 -25.31
CA LYS A 382 -5.22 13.30 -25.76
C LYS A 382 -6.04 14.38 -25.03
N GLY A 383 -6.80 14.01 -24.03
CA GLY A 383 -7.69 14.88 -23.28
C GLY A 383 -9.15 14.78 -23.74
N PRO A 384 -10.03 15.63 -23.20
CA PRO A 384 -11.46 15.61 -23.51
C PRO A 384 -11.75 15.68 -25.01
N GLY A 385 -12.57 14.76 -25.53
CA GLY A 385 -12.90 14.62 -26.95
C GLY A 385 -11.83 13.93 -27.81
N GLY A 386 -10.69 13.53 -27.21
CA GLY A 386 -9.58 12.89 -27.93
C GLY A 386 -9.63 11.36 -27.96
N GLY A 387 -10.64 10.74 -27.33
CA GLY A 387 -10.69 9.30 -27.09
C GLY A 387 -9.68 8.82 -26.08
N SER A 388 -9.64 7.52 -25.83
CA SER A 388 -8.67 6.88 -24.95
C SER A 388 -8.11 5.59 -25.56
N THR A 389 -6.97 5.16 -25.03
CA THR A 389 -6.29 3.92 -25.41
C THR A 389 -5.81 3.24 -24.14
N PHE A 390 -6.25 2.01 -23.94
CA PHE A 390 -5.77 1.15 -22.87
C PHE A 390 -4.90 0.05 -23.45
N THR A 391 -3.71 -0.15 -22.93
CA THR A 391 -2.71 -1.09 -23.44
C THR A 391 -2.25 -2.03 -22.33
N LEU A 392 -2.64 -3.30 -22.45
CA LEU A 392 -2.21 -4.40 -21.59
C LEU A 392 -0.97 -5.07 -22.19
N ARG A 393 0.04 -5.34 -21.39
CA ARG A 393 1.23 -6.12 -21.75
C ARG A 393 1.32 -7.34 -20.87
N LEU A 394 1.50 -8.51 -21.47
CA LEU A 394 1.64 -9.80 -20.76
C LEU A 394 2.88 -10.51 -21.26
N PRO A 395 3.66 -11.18 -20.38
CA PRO A 395 4.83 -11.96 -20.78
C PRO A 395 4.44 -13.04 -21.80
N ARG A 396 5.16 -13.05 -22.92
CA ARG A 396 4.99 -14.05 -23.99
C ARG A 396 5.59 -15.38 -23.56
N ILE A 397 4.93 -16.48 -23.93
CA ILE A 397 5.50 -17.81 -23.86
C ILE A 397 5.73 -18.38 -25.26
N GLU A 398 6.81 -19.15 -25.43
CA GLU A 398 6.96 -19.97 -26.63
C GLU A 398 6.03 -21.17 -26.52
N HIS A 399 5.02 -21.22 -27.38
CA HIS A 399 4.14 -22.38 -27.47
C HIS A 399 4.34 -23.10 -28.80
N GLN A 400 4.84 -24.33 -28.73
CA GLN A 400 4.73 -25.24 -29.87
C GLN A 400 3.30 -25.79 -29.86
N ALA A 401 2.55 -25.51 -30.93
CA ALA A 401 1.20 -26.03 -31.09
C ALA A 401 1.20 -27.56 -30.90
N ALA A 402 0.70 -28.01 -29.76
CA ALA A 402 0.36 -29.42 -29.61
C ALA A 402 -0.73 -29.74 -30.62
N PRO A 403 -0.67 -30.91 -31.31
CA PRO A 403 -1.73 -31.27 -32.24
C PRO A 403 -3.05 -31.29 -31.51
N ALA A 404 -4.06 -30.64 -32.10
CA ALA A 404 -5.42 -30.54 -31.55
C ALA A 404 -5.89 -31.95 -31.16
N VAL A 405 -6.11 -32.13 -29.86
CA VAL A 405 -6.82 -33.31 -29.36
C VAL A 405 -8.25 -33.18 -29.89
N PRO A 406 -8.73 -34.12 -30.69
CA PRO A 406 -10.11 -34.07 -31.16
C PRO A 406 -11.04 -34.07 -29.92
N PRO A 407 -12.16 -33.35 -29.96
CA PRO A 407 -13.12 -33.35 -28.86
C PRO A 407 -13.50 -34.81 -28.57
N ALA A 408 -13.34 -35.22 -27.31
CA ALA A 408 -13.74 -36.54 -26.87
C ALA A 408 -15.24 -36.71 -27.19
N GLU A 409 -15.57 -37.59 -28.09
CA GLU A 409 -16.93 -37.97 -28.35
C GLU A 409 -17.56 -38.45 -27.05
N SER A 410 -18.53 -37.69 -26.58
CA SER A 410 -19.40 -38.06 -25.48
C SER A 410 -20.23 -39.26 -25.92
N GLY A 411 -19.66 -40.43 -25.69
CA GLY A 411 -20.37 -41.68 -25.89
C GLY A 411 -21.39 -41.94 -24.80
N GLY A 412 -22.56 -42.35 -25.20
CA GLY A 412 -23.48 -43.07 -24.33
C GLY A 412 -24.87 -42.45 -24.18
N ALA A 413 -25.64 -42.50 -25.25
CA ALA A 413 -27.09 -42.41 -25.13
C ALA A 413 -27.60 -43.63 -24.34
N HIS A 414 -28.06 -43.42 -23.13
CA HIS A 414 -28.96 -44.36 -22.44
C HIS A 414 -30.37 -43.81 -22.62
N GLY A 415 -31.10 -44.41 -23.56
CA GLY A 415 -32.52 -44.19 -23.78
C GLY A 415 -33.33 -44.77 -22.61
N GLY A 416 -33.89 -43.90 -21.78
CA GLY A 416 -35.01 -44.21 -20.90
C GLY A 416 -36.08 -43.17 -21.14
N ALA A 417 -37.24 -43.61 -21.66
CA ALA A 417 -38.40 -42.76 -21.91
C ALA A 417 -39.19 -42.44 -20.61
N GLY A 418 -38.49 -41.84 -19.64
CA GLY A 418 -39.09 -41.33 -18.41
C GLY A 418 -38.58 -39.89 -18.16
N ARG A 419 -39.43 -39.02 -17.59
CA ARG A 419 -39.01 -37.70 -17.11
C ARG A 419 -38.01 -37.89 -15.99
N PRO A 420 -36.85 -37.23 -15.96
CA PRO A 420 -35.89 -37.35 -14.90
C PRO A 420 -36.50 -36.88 -13.56
N ASN A 421 -36.25 -37.64 -12.50
CA ASN A 421 -36.62 -37.31 -11.14
C ASN A 421 -35.45 -36.56 -10.49
N ILE A 422 -35.70 -35.35 -10.01
CA ILE A 422 -34.69 -34.44 -9.47
C ILE A 422 -34.88 -34.24 -7.98
N LEU A 423 -33.81 -34.34 -7.22
CA LEU A 423 -33.76 -33.90 -5.83
C LEU A 423 -32.99 -32.57 -5.74
N LEU A 424 -33.63 -31.51 -5.24
CA LEU A 424 -33.03 -30.21 -4.96
C LEU A 424 -32.75 -30.10 -3.46
N ILE A 425 -31.52 -29.83 -3.07
CA ILE A 425 -31.10 -29.58 -1.70
C ILE A 425 -30.61 -28.16 -1.58
N GLU A 426 -31.42 -27.28 -0.96
CA GLU A 426 -31.22 -25.84 -0.88
C GLU A 426 -31.81 -25.35 0.45
N ASP A 427 -31.04 -24.60 1.22
CA ASP A 427 -31.49 -24.11 2.55
C ASP A 427 -32.34 -22.84 2.47
N ASN A 428 -32.17 -22.04 1.43
CA ASN A 428 -32.95 -20.83 1.21
C ASN A 428 -34.36 -21.20 0.72
N ASP A 429 -35.40 -20.91 1.52
CA ASP A 429 -36.77 -21.26 1.24
C ASP A 429 -37.29 -20.69 -0.10
N ASP A 430 -37.04 -19.39 -0.34
CA ASP A 430 -37.48 -18.72 -1.57
C ASP A 430 -36.75 -19.28 -2.80
N GLY A 431 -35.42 -19.50 -2.68
CA GLY A 431 -34.59 -20.10 -3.73
C GLY A 431 -35.06 -21.52 -4.06
N ARG A 432 -35.35 -22.33 -3.05
CA ARG A 432 -35.85 -23.71 -3.17
C ARG A 432 -37.21 -23.75 -3.85
N GLU A 433 -38.16 -22.89 -3.44
CA GLU A 433 -39.49 -22.81 -4.04
C GLU A 433 -39.41 -22.37 -5.52
N MET A 434 -38.68 -21.32 -5.83
CA MET A 434 -38.52 -20.81 -7.18
C MET A 434 -37.86 -21.82 -8.11
N MET A 435 -36.77 -22.47 -7.68
CA MET A 435 -36.08 -23.46 -8.49
C MET A 435 -36.92 -24.71 -8.72
N THR A 436 -37.67 -25.14 -7.70
CA THR A 436 -38.66 -26.25 -7.81
C THR A 436 -39.75 -25.92 -8.83
N MET A 437 -40.34 -24.73 -8.74
CA MET A 437 -41.36 -24.26 -9.67
C MET A 437 -40.81 -24.17 -11.12
N MET A 438 -39.63 -23.62 -11.27
CA MET A 438 -38.95 -23.45 -12.57
C MET A 438 -38.70 -24.81 -13.24
N LEU A 439 -38.06 -25.74 -12.54
CA LEU A 439 -37.81 -27.09 -13.07
C LEU A 439 -39.09 -27.86 -13.38
N SER A 440 -40.14 -27.70 -12.55
CA SER A 440 -41.45 -28.29 -12.80
C SER A 440 -42.10 -27.75 -14.07
N CYS A 441 -41.94 -26.45 -14.39
CA CYS A 441 -42.39 -25.86 -15.65
C CYS A 441 -41.69 -26.45 -16.90
N TYR A 442 -40.43 -26.90 -16.73
CA TYR A 442 -39.68 -27.63 -17.76
C TYR A 442 -40.02 -29.13 -17.82
N GLY A 443 -40.92 -29.58 -16.98
CA GLY A 443 -41.47 -30.93 -17.00
C GLY A 443 -40.70 -31.97 -16.20
N TYR A 444 -39.81 -31.55 -15.32
CA TYR A 444 -39.10 -32.42 -14.40
C TYR A 444 -39.98 -32.74 -13.18
N GLU A 445 -39.84 -33.95 -12.62
CA GLU A 445 -40.40 -34.30 -11.33
C GLU A 445 -39.37 -33.89 -10.26
N VAL A 446 -39.75 -32.94 -9.38
CA VAL A 446 -38.84 -32.32 -8.43
C VAL A 446 -39.26 -32.57 -7.01
N HIS A 447 -38.35 -33.14 -6.23
CA HIS A 447 -38.45 -33.24 -4.78
C HIS A 447 -37.42 -32.27 -4.16
N SER A 448 -37.74 -31.69 -3.01
CA SER A 448 -36.83 -30.74 -2.37
C SER A 448 -36.55 -31.12 -0.91
N ALA A 449 -35.38 -30.72 -0.43
CA ALA A 449 -34.94 -30.86 0.94
C ALA A 449 -34.32 -29.52 1.42
N ALA A 450 -34.56 -29.15 2.68
CA ALA A 450 -34.13 -27.88 3.23
C ALA A 450 -32.73 -27.92 3.84
N ASP A 451 -32.18 -29.08 4.08
CA ASP A 451 -30.83 -29.24 4.62
C ASP A 451 -30.15 -30.51 4.09
N GLY A 452 -28.86 -30.66 4.39
CA GLY A 452 -28.08 -31.79 3.91
C GLY A 452 -28.49 -33.13 4.53
N HIS A 453 -28.99 -33.17 5.77
CA HIS A 453 -29.44 -34.40 6.42
C HIS A 453 -30.74 -34.91 5.78
N GLU A 454 -31.69 -34.01 5.58
CA GLU A 454 -32.94 -34.30 4.87
C GLU A 454 -32.66 -34.75 3.45
N GLY A 455 -31.71 -34.06 2.76
CA GLY A 455 -31.28 -34.35 1.40
C GLY A 455 -30.75 -35.79 1.26
N VAL A 456 -29.83 -36.21 2.13
CA VAL A 456 -29.30 -37.58 2.13
C VAL A 456 -30.39 -38.62 2.38
N ALA A 457 -31.30 -38.37 3.33
CA ALA A 457 -32.41 -39.27 3.64
C ALA A 457 -33.43 -39.36 2.47
N ALA A 458 -33.72 -38.23 1.82
CA ALA A 458 -34.57 -38.16 0.65
C ALA A 458 -33.95 -38.89 -0.55
N ALA A 459 -32.67 -38.73 -0.81
CA ALA A 459 -31.95 -39.41 -1.88
C ALA A 459 -32.00 -40.94 -1.74
N ALA A 460 -31.79 -41.46 -0.51
CA ALA A 460 -31.88 -42.89 -0.23
C ALA A 460 -33.30 -43.47 -0.47
N ARG A 461 -34.33 -42.69 -0.13
CA ARG A 461 -35.74 -43.05 -0.29
C ARG A 461 -36.23 -42.95 -1.73
N LEU A 462 -35.94 -41.84 -2.40
CA LEU A 462 -36.49 -41.49 -3.71
C LEU A 462 -35.65 -42.01 -4.89
N ARG A 463 -34.34 -42.22 -4.68
CA ARG A 463 -33.38 -42.61 -5.72
C ARG A 463 -33.53 -41.75 -6.97
N PRO A 464 -33.33 -40.42 -6.87
CA PRO A 464 -33.51 -39.54 -7.99
C PRO A 464 -32.44 -39.80 -9.06
N ASP A 465 -32.73 -39.40 -10.31
CA ASP A 465 -31.77 -39.48 -11.42
C ASP A 465 -30.66 -38.44 -11.25
N VAL A 466 -31.01 -37.25 -10.72
CA VAL A 466 -30.12 -36.11 -10.51
C VAL A 466 -30.37 -35.51 -9.12
N ALA A 467 -29.31 -35.14 -8.42
CA ALA A 467 -29.39 -34.32 -7.22
C ALA A 467 -28.64 -32.98 -7.47
N LEU A 468 -29.37 -31.89 -7.30
CA LEU A 468 -28.87 -30.52 -7.27
C LEU A 468 -28.59 -30.17 -5.82
N VAL A 469 -27.32 -29.88 -5.47
CA VAL A 469 -26.94 -29.72 -4.06
C VAL A 469 -26.25 -28.39 -3.88
N ASP A 470 -26.80 -27.52 -3.04
CA ASP A 470 -26.09 -26.34 -2.58
C ASP A 470 -24.87 -26.74 -1.74
N ILE A 471 -23.76 -26.09 -1.99
CA ILE A 471 -22.53 -26.29 -1.19
C ILE A 471 -22.65 -25.64 0.19
N GLY A 472 -23.34 -24.50 0.30
CA GLY A 472 -23.45 -23.66 1.51
C GLY A 472 -24.44 -24.13 2.55
N LEU A 473 -24.82 -25.41 2.60
CA LEU A 473 -25.83 -25.95 3.51
C LEU A 473 -25.44 -25.85 5.00
N PRO A 474 -26.39 -25.55 5.88
CA PRO A 474 -26.16 -25.58 7.31
C PRO A 474 -26.04 -27.02 7.84
N GLY A 475 -25.25 -27.23 8.90
CA GLY A 475 -25.04 -28.53 9.53
C GLY A 475 -24.04 -29.39 8.79
N ILE A 476 -24.44 -30.18 7.80
CA ILE A 476 -23.54 -30.87 6.87
C ILE A 476 -23.50 -30.10 5.55
N ASP A 477 -22.30 -29.73 5.12
CA ASP A 477 -22.12 -29.01 3.89
C ASP A 477 -22.38 -29.88 2.64
N GLY A 478 -22.53 -29.26 1.47
CA GLY A 478 -22.79 -29.98 0.23
C GLY A 478 -21.68 -30.96 -0.14
N TYR A 479 -20.43 -30.70 0.27
CA TYR A 479 -19.34 -31.65 0.05
C TYR A 479 -19.52 -32.94 0.84
N GLU A 480 -19.97 -32.83 2.08
CA GLU A 480 -20.24 -33.98 2.93
C GLU A 480 -21.50 -34.75 2.45
N VAL A 481 -22.52 -34.02 1.96
CA VAL A 481 -23.67 -34.64 1.29
C VAL A 481 -23.20 -35.50 0.11
N ALA A 482 -22.38 -34.96 -0.78
CA ALA A 482 -21.87 -35.72 -1.92
C ALA A 482 -21.06 -36.96 -1.51
N ARG A 483 -20.18 -36.84 -0.53
CA ARG A 483 -19.39 -37.97 -0.01
C ARG A 483 -20.28 -39.08 0.54
N ARG A 484 -21.32 -38.73 1.29
CA ARG A 484 -22.28 -39.72 1.84
C ARG A 484 -23.08 -40.39 0.74
N LEU A 485 -23.54 -39.65 -0.25
CA LEU A 485 -24.26 -40.21 -1.39
C LEU A 485 -23.38 -41.15 -2.24
N ARG A 486 -22.09 -40.81 -2.41
CA ARG A 486 -21.14 -41.70 -3.11
C ARG A 486 -20.73 -42.93 -2.31
N ALA A 487 -20.70 -42.83 -0.99
CA ALA A 487 -20.37 -43.97 -0.10
C ALA A 487 -21.46 -45.04 -0.01
N ASP A 488 -22.72 -44.68 -0.26
CA ASP A 488 -23.84 -45.60 -0.23
C ASP A 488 -24.11 -46.22 -1.62
N PRO A 489 -23.98 -47.54 -1.82
CA PRO A 489 -24.26 -48.20 -3.08
C PRO A 489 -25.63 -47.92 -3.68
N ALA A 490 -26.63 -47.60 -2.84
CA ALA A 490 -27.99 -47.31 -3.28
C ALA A 490 -28.14 -45.93 -3.94
N THR A 491 -27.23 -44.99 -3.64
CA THR A 491 -27.27 -43.62 -4.10
C THR A 491 -26.01 -43.21 -4.92
N SER A 492 -25.01 -44.06 -4.93
CA SER A 492 -23.72 -43.77 -5.61
C SER A 492 -23.85 -43.49 -7.12
N GLY A 493 -24.89 -44.00 -7.76
CA GLY A 493 -25.18 -43.79 -9.18
C GLY A 493 -25.97 -42.51 -9.50
N ILE A 494 -26.43 -41.76 -8.50
CA ILE A 494 -27.14 -40.50 -8.69
C ILE A 494 -26.17 -39.47 -9.31
N ARG A 495 -26.59 -38.75 -10.38
CA ARG A 495 -25.81 -37.64 -10.92
C ARG A 495 -25.84 -36.46 -9.94
N LEU A 496 -24.68 -36.05 -9.45
CA LEU A 496 -24.56 -34.94 -8.49
C LEU A 496 -24.10 -33.67 -9.20
N ILE A 497 -24.91 -32.63 -9.08
CA ILE A 497 -24.57 -31.29 -9.60
C ILE A 497 -24.48 -30.33 -8.44
N ALA A 498 -23.29 -29.73 -8.24
CA ALA A 498 -23.10 -28.73 -7.21
C ALA A 498 -23.67 -27.37 -7.63
N LEU A 499 -24.38 -26.71 -6.74
CA LEU A 499 -24.78 -25.31 -6.87
C LEU A 499 -23.84 -24.51 -5.95
N THR A 500 -23.00 -23.66 -6.55
CA THR A 500 -21.98 -22.93 -5.79
C THR A 500 -22.24 -21.43 -5.85
N GLY A 501 -22.04 -20.72 -4.74
CA GLY A 501 -22.01 -19.26 -4.74
C GLY A 501 -20.73 -18.67 -5.34
N TYR A 502 -19.73 -19.52 -5.65
CA TYR A 502 -18.41 -19.10 -6.11
C TYR A 502 -17.86 -20.06 -7.15
N GLY A 503 -17.39 -19.52 -8.28
CA GLY A 503 -16.78 -20.27 -9.37
C GLY A 503 -15.24 -20.39 -9.28
N LEU A 504 -14.65 -20.59 -8.11
CA LEU A 504 -13.20 -20.63 -7.94
C LEU A 504 -12.61 -21.99 -8.34
N ALA A 505 -11.40 -21.96 -8.92
CA ALA A 505 -10.66 -23.17 -9.29
C ALA A 505 -10.40 -24.12 -8.09
N GLU A 506 -10.28 -23.59 -6.89
CA GLU A 506 -10.11 -24.37 -5.65
C GLU A 506 -11.43 -25.03 -5.23
N ASP A 507 -12.54 -24.32 -5.34
CA ASP A 507 -13.87 -24.87 -5.09
C ASP A 507 -14.22 -25.93 -6.14
N LEU A 508 -13.82 -25.73 -7.40
CA LEU A 508 -13.93 -26.70 -8.48
C LEU A 508 -13.21 -28.02 -8.17
N ARG A 509 -11.97 -27.95 -7.71
CA ARG A 509 -11.23 -29.16 -7.29
C ARG A 509 -11.91 -29.85 -6.14
N ARG A 510 -12.31 -29.08 -5.11
CA ARG A 510 -13.03 -29.63 -3.95
C ARG A 510 -14.37 -30.24 -4.32
N VAL A 511 -15.09 -29.66 -5.28
CA VAL A 511 -16.35 -30.19 -5.81
C VAL A 511 -16.10 -31.54 -6.50
N MET A 512 -15.09 -31.63 -7.37
CA MET A 512 -14.76 -32.88 -8.05
C MET A 512 -14.22 -33.96 -7.08
N ASP A 513 -13.38 -33.58 -6.14
CA ASP A 513 -12.83 -34.47 -5.11
C ASP A 513 -13.92 -35.00 -4.17
N ALA A 514 -14.98 -34.24 -3.94
CA ALA A 514 -16.13 -34.67 -3.16
C ALA A 514 -17.05 -35.64 -3.93
N GLY A 515 -16.86 -35.79 -5.25
CA GLY A 515 -17.58 -36.73 -6.07
C GLY A 515 -18.77 -36.17 -6.86
N PHE A 516 -18.84 -34.88 -7.06
CA PHE A 516 -19.79 -34.26 -7.97
C PHE A 516 -19.42 -34.53 -9.44
N ASP A 517 -20.43 -34.65 -10.29
CA ASP A 517 -20.25 -34.85 -11.74
C ASP A 517 -20.14 -33.53 -12.50
N ARG A 518 -20.83 -32.48 -12.01
CA ARG A 518 -20.82 -31.12 -12.57
C ARG A 518 -21.01 -30.09 -11.48
N HIS A 519 -20.74 -28.84 -11.81
CA HIS A 519 -21.04 -27.69 -10.96
C HIS A 519 -21.71 -26.58 -11.77
N LEU A 520 -22.49 -25.75 -11.11
CA LEU A 520 -23.14 -24.55 -11.63
C LEU A 520 -22.96 -23.41 -10.63
N VAL A 521 -22.68 -22.22 -11.12
CA VAL A 521 -22.51 -21.04 -10.27
C VAL A 521 -23.83 -20.31 -10.11
N LYS A 522 -24.22 -19.96 -8.90
CA LYS A 522 -25.40 -19.13 -8.62
C LYS A 522 -25.11 -17.65 -8.99
N PRO A 523 -26.06 -16.93 -9.65
CA PRO A 523 -27.41 -17.36 -10.02
C PRO A 523 -27.41 -18.31 -11.21
N VAL A 524 -28.11 -19.45 -11.07
CA VAL A 524 -28.11 -20.51 -12.08
C VAL A 524 -28.96 -20.10 -13.29
N ASP A 525 -28.37 -20.13 -14.46
CA ASP A 525 -29.08 -19.97 -15.72
C ASP A 525 -29.83 -21.25 -16.09
N ILE A 526 -31.08 -21.11 -16.53
CA ILE A 526 -31.94 -22.27 -16.78
C ILE A 526 -31.47 -23.12 -17.97
N ASP A 527 -30.87 -22.52 -18.98
CA ASP A 527 -30.37 -23.24 -20.15
C ASP A 527 -29.14 -24.08 -19.75
N GLN A 528 -28.24 -23.52 -18.94
CA GLN A 528 -27.09 -24.24 -18.35
C GLN A 528 -27.55 -25.36 -17.41
N LEU A 529 -28.60 -25.11 -16.61
CA LEU A 529 -29.16 -26.10 -15.69
C LEU A 529 -29.77 -27.29 -16.45
N THR A 530 -30.56 -27.02 -17.49
CA THR A 530 -31.17 -28.05 -18.33
C THR A 530 -30.12 -28.83 -19.12
N GLU A 531 -29.08 -28.19 -19.61
CA GLU A 531 -27.92 -28.86 -20.22
C GLU A 531 -27.20 -29.76 -19.24
N ALA A 532 -26.97 -29.29 -18.00
CA ALA A 532 -26.30 -30.07 -16.95
C ALA A 532 -27.11 -31.29 -16.51
N ILE A 533 -28.44 -31.17 -16.46
CA ILE A 533 -29.34 -32.28 -16.07
C ILE A 533 -29.35 -33.36 -17.14
N GLY A 534 -29.37 -33.02 -18.41
CA GLY A 534 -29.32 -34.03 -19.43
C GLY A 534 -29.34 -33.45 -20.84
N GLY A 535 -28.26 -33.54 -21.54
CA GLY A 535 -28.23 -33.19 -22.95
C GLY A 535 -29.38 -33.86 -23.71
N CYS A 536 -30.24 -33.05 -24.31
CA CYS A 536 -31.28 -33.41 -25.28
C CYS A 536 -32.61 -34.02 -24.78
N VAL A 537 -33.49 -33.16 -24.27
CA VAL A 537 -34.89 -33.28 -24.62
C VAL A 537 -35.37 -31.93 -25.15
N ARG A 538 -35.51 -31.79 -26.46
CA ARG A 538 -36.23 -30.66 -27.05
C ARG A 538 -37.71 -30.80 -26.62
N VAL A 539 -38.15 -29.92 -25.74
CA VAL A 539 -39.57 -29.76 -25.44
C VAL A 539 -40.21 -28.99 -26.60
N PRO A 540 -41.23 -29.50 -27.28
CA PRO A 540 -41.95 -28.74 -28.30
C PRO A 540 -42.69 -27.59 -27.62
N VAL A 541 -42.37 -26.35 -28.05
CA VAL A 541 -43.11 -25.14 -27.68
C VAL A 541 -44.56 -25.34 -28.15
N ARG A 542 -45.50 -25.53 -27.24
CA ARG A 542 -46.91 -25.39 -27.54
C ARG A 542 -47.20 -23.92 -27.75
N GLN A 543 -47.68 -23.62 -28.98
CA GLN A 543 -48.24 -22.34 -29.39
C GLN A 543 -49.45 -21.94 -28.54
#